data_b50d70ef5aa86613f49aff0b643bea38
#
_entry.id   b50d70ef5aa86613f49aff0b643bea38
#
_cell.length_a   1.000
_cell.length_b   1.000
_cell.length_c   1.000
_cell.angle_alpha   90.00
_cell.angle_beta   90.00
_cell.angle_gamma   90.00
#
_symmetry.space_group_name_H-M   'P 1'
#
loop_
_entity.id
_entity.type
_entity.pdbx_description
1 polymer ?
#
loop_
_entity_poly.entity_id
_entity_poly.type
_entity_poly.pdbx_seq_one_letter_code
_entity_poly.pdbx_strand_id
1 'polypeptide(L)'
;MTLLEQRLEDYILAHTTPESELRQRLARQAHVQLLRARMLSGQLQGGLLQMLCRMKGARYVLELGTYTGYAAHCMAEVLPPGGEVHTIESDDEMEDFIRGFIAEAPWGERIKLHLGDALELLPALVERYAFDLVYIDANKRQYLDYYELILPHLPSGAIILADNTLWNGKVVADPLPTDAQTQSILAFNRHVQEDPCVENLILLLRDGLSIIYKK
;
A
#
# COMPACT_ATOMS: atom_id res chain seq x y z
N MET A 1 -8.81 21.01 -6.46
CA MET A 1 -9.37 20.99 -5.09
C MET A 1 -10.02 22.33 -4.82
N THR A 2 -11.27 22.34 -4.40
CA THR A 2 -12.02 23.55 -4.03
C THR A 2 -11.61 24.02 -2.63
N LEU A 3 -11.92 25.28 -2.28
CA LEU A 3 -11.66 25.82 -0.93
C LEU A 3 -12.37 25.00 0.17
N LEU A 4 -13.56 24.47 -0.13
CA LEU A 4 -14.30 23.63 0.82
C LEU A 4 -13.62 22.28 1.02
N GLU A 5 -13.16 21.64 -0.05
CA GLU A 5 -12.42 20.38 0.04
C GLU A 5 -11.15 20.55 0.87
N GLN A 6 -10.39 21.65 0.67
CA GLN A 6 -9.21 21.94 1.47
C GLN A 6 -9.54 22.09 2.96
N ARG A 7 -10.58 22.84 3.29
CA ARG A 7 -11.00 23.01 4.69
C ARG A 7 -11.48 21.73 5.34
N LEU A 8 -12.11 20.83 4.57
CA LEU A 8 -12.53 19.51 5.06
C LEU A 8 -11.30 18.63 5.31
N GLU A 9 -10.31 18.64 4.41
CA GLU A 9 -9.06 17.90 4.59
C GLU A 9 -8.31 18.40 5.84
N ASP A 10 -8.15 19.70 6.00
CA ASP A 10 -7.52 20.30 7.19
C ASP A 10 -8.25 19.89 8.49
N TYR A 11 -9.58 19.90 8.47
CA TYR A 11 -10.39 19.47 9.61
C TYR A 11 -10.19 17.98 9.93
N ILE A 12 -10.23 17.12 8.91
CA ILE A 12 -10.04 15.68 9.07
C ILE A 12 -8.65 15.40 9.68
N LEU A 13 -7.60 16.02 9.13
CA LEU A 13 -6.24 15.82 9.62
C LEU A 13 -6.06 16.31 11.07
N ALA A 14 -6.69 17.46 11.42
CA ALA A 14 -6.68 18.00 12.78
C ALA A 14 -7.41 17.12 13.80
N HIS A 15 -8.36 16.27 13.35
CA HIS A 15 -9.16 15.38 14.20
C HIS A 15 -8.78 13.90 14.03
N THR A 16 -7.66 13.63 13.34
CA THR A 16 -7.09 12.29 13.18
C THR A 16 -5.85 12.18 14.06
N THR A 17 -5.58 10.97 14.58
CA THR A 17 -4.36 10.70 15.34
C THR A 17 -3.12 11.19 14.57
N PRO A 18 -2.29 12.04 15.17
CA PRO A 18 -1.12 12.59 14.50
C PRO A 18 -0.09 11.50 14.17
N GLU A 19 0.70 11.75 13.15
CA GLU A 19 1.82 10.90 12.79
C GLU A 19 2.93 10.94 13.85
N SER A 20 3.69 9.86 13.96
CA SER A 20 4.93 9.87 14.74
C SER A 20 5.94 10.87 14.16
N GLU A 21 6.83 11.40 14.99
CA GLU A 21 7.86 12.35 14.57
C GLU A 21 8.74 11.79 13.45
N LEU A 22 9.02 10.49 13.48
CA LEU A 22 9.79 9.81 12.43
C LEU A 22 9.07 9.88 11.09
N ARG A 23 7.76 9.58 11.04
CA ARG A 23 6.98 9.62 9.79
C ARG A 23 6.83 11.04 9.25
N GLN A 24 6.66 12.04 10.13
CA GLN A 24 6.65 13.45 9.76
C GLN A 24 8.00 13.87 9.13
N ARG A 25 9.14 13.45 9.71
CA ARG A 25 10.47 13.71 9.14
C ARG A 25 10.66 13.01 7.79
N LEU A 26 10.26 11.74 7.70
CA LEU A 26 10.32 10.98 6.44
C LEU A 26 9.53 11.70 5.34
N ALA A 27 8.28 12.06 5.60
CA ALA A 27 7.45 12.78 4.65
C ALA A 27 8.09 14.12 4.24
N ARG A 28 8.61 14.89 5.21
CA ARG A 28 9.30 16.15 4.93
C ARG A 28 10.55 15.97 4.09
N GLN A 29 11.40 14.98 4.41
CA GLN A 29 12.62 14.72 3.63
C GLN A 29 12.30 14.23 2.23
N ALA A 30 11.29 13.39 2.06
CA ALA A 30 10.83 12.98 0.74
C ALA A 30 10.40 14.19 -0.12
N HIS A 31 9.68 15.16 0.46
CA HIS A 31 9.28 16.37 -0.25
C HIS A 31 10.47 17.29 -0.62
N VAL A 32 11.53 17.27 0.16
CA VAL A 32 12.73 18.10 -0.10
C VAL A 32 13.69 17.45 -1.09
N GLN A 33 13.83 16.11 -1.04
CA GLN A 33 14.90 15.39 -1.74
C GLN A 33 14.41 14.63 -2.98
N LEU A 34 13.11 14.24 -3.03
CA LEU A 34 12.61 13.35 -4.06
C LEU A 34 11.68 14.06 -5.04
N LEU A 35 11.82 13.74 -6.33
CA LEU A 35 11.04 14.36 -7.41
C LEU A 35 9.54 14.02 -7.37
N ARG A 36 9.17 12.88 -6.75
CA ARG A 36 7.81 12.32 -6.79
C ARG A 36 7.15 12.25 -5.41
N ALA A 37 7.44 13.18 -4.52
CA ALA A 37 6.94 13.18 -3.13
C ALA A 37 5.40 13.05 -3.02
N ARG A 38 4.65 13.45 -4.06
CA ARG A 38 3.19 13.25 -4.16
C ARG A 38 2.74 11.77 -4.14
N MET A 39 3.67 10.83 -4.37
CA MET A 39 3.39 9.38 -4.30
C MET A 39 3.28 8.87 -2.87
N LEU A 40 3.71 9.63 -1.86
CA LEU A 40 3.52 9.27 -0.46
C LEU A 40 2.05 9.04 -0.13
N SER A 41 1.75 7.97 0.60
CA SER A 41 0.39 7.64 1.05
C SER A 41 -0.22 8.73 1.94
N GLY A 42 0.58 9.39 2.77
CA GLY A 42 0.16 10.47 3.65
C GLY A 42 -0.58 9.99 4.92
N GLN A 43 -0.85 10.94 5.84
CA GLN A 43 -1.33 10.66 7.20
C GLN A 43 -2.64 9.86 7.22
N LEU A 44 -3.62 10.24 6.40
CA LEU A 44 -4.94 9.60 6.45
C LEU A 44 -4.89 8.15 5.97
N GLN A 45 -4.24 7.89 4.85
CA GLN A 45 -4.08 6.54 4.33
C GLN A 45 -3.16 5.70 5.22
N GLY A 46 -2.05 6.28 5.70
CA GLY A 46 -1.17 5.63 6.67
C GLY A 46 -1.90 5.25 7.96
N GLY A 47 -2.78 6.13 8.46
CA GLY A 47 -3.65 5.86 9.61
C GLY A 47 -4.64 4.71 9.34
N LEU A 48 -5.20 4.64 8.14
CA LEU A 48 -6.08 3.53 7.75
C LEU A 48 -5.30 2.20 7.71
N LEU A 49 -4.10 2.18 7.13
CA LEU A 49 -3.23 1.00 7.12
C LEU A 49 -2.95 0.51 8.56
N GLN A 50 -2.62 1.43 9.47
CA GLN A 50 -2.43 1.10 10.89
C GLN A 50 -3.69 0.50 11.53
N MET A 51 -4.85 1.11 11.30
CA MET A 51 -6.13 0.61 11.83
C MET A 51 -6.44 -0.79 11.31
N LEU A 52 -6.27 -1.03 10.01
CA LEU A 52 -6.51 -2.34 9.41
C LEU A 52 -5.55 -3.40 9.95
N CYS A 53 -4.26 -3.10 10.11
CA CYS A 53 -3.30 -4.00 10.75
C CYS A 53 -3.73 -4.37 12.18
N ARG A 54 -4.18 -3.38 12.98
CA ARG A 54 -4.64 -3.62 14.36
C ARG A 54 -5.94 -4.43 14.40
N MET A 55 -6.94 -4.06 13.59
CA MET A 55 -8.24 -4.73 13.56
C MET A 55 -8.13 -6.18 13.09
N LYS A 56 -7.26 -6.43 12.10
CA LYS A 56 -6.94 -7.77 11.61
C LYS A 56 -6.11 -8.56 12.63
N GLY A 57 -5.36 -7.90 13.50
CA GLY A 57 -4.33 -8.55 14.33
C GLY A 57 -3.18 -9.09 13.49
N ALA A 58 -2.81 -8.35 12.44
CA ALA A 58 -1.81 -8.78 11.47
C ALA A 58 -0.45 -9.03 12.12
N ARG A 59 0.22 -10.12 11.72
CA ARG A 59 1.60 -10.44 12.07
C ARG A 59 2.52 -10.35 10.88
N TYR A 60 2.11 -10.89 9.75
CA TYR A 60 2.89 -10.85 8.51
C TYR A 60 2.17 -9.98 7.50
N VAL A 61 2.85 -8.92 7.09
CA VAL A 61 2.35 -7.96 6.10
C VAL A 61 3.27 -7.97 4.89
N LEU A 62 2.69 -7.97 3.70
CA LEU A 62 3.40 -7.82 2.44
C LEU A 62 3.06 -6.46 1.83
N GLU A 63 4.07 -5.74 1.37
CA GLU A 63 3.93 -4.49 0.63
C GLU A 63 4.64 -4.61 -0.72
N LEU A 64 3.92 -4.26 -1.78
CA LEU A 64 4.48 -4.15 -3.13
C LEU A 64 4.57 -2.69 -3.52
N GLY A 65 5.79 -2.19 -3.70
CA GLY A 65 6.10 -0.78 -3.91
C GLY A 65 6.41 -0.06 -2.60
N THR A 66 7.67 -0.09 -2.18
CA THR A 66 8.15 0.54 -0.94
C THR A 66 8.25 2.06 -1.09
N TYR A 67 8.77 2.53 -2.22
CA TYR A 67 9.13 3.93 -2.51
C TYR A 67 10.00 4.51 -1.38
N THR A 68 9.41 5.24 -0.42
CA THR A 68 10.14 5.84 0.71
C THR A 68 10.12 5.00 1.97
N GLY A 69 9.34 3.91 2.00
CA GLY A 69 9.05 3.12 3.18
C GLY A 69 7.97 3.71 4.09
N TYR A 70 7.30 4.79 3.69
CA TYR A 70 6.31 5.44 4.55
C TYR A 70 5.18 4.50 4.97
N ALA A 71 4.57 3.76 4.05
CA ALA A 71 3.49 2.83 4.36
C ALA A 71 4.02 1.62 5.15
N ALA A 72 5.22 1.11 4.82
CA ALA A 72 5.90 0.09 5.62
C ALA A 72 6.08 0.52 7.09
N HIS A 73 6.51 1.77 7.34
CA HIS A 73 6.63 2.32 8.68
C HIS A 73 5.27 2.44 9.38
N CYS A 74 4.22 2.87 8.69
CA CYS A 74 2.86 2.91 9.25
C CYS A 74 2.43 1.52 9.74
N MET A 75 2.61 0.50 8.93
CA MET A 75 2.20 -0.86 9.28
C MET A 75 3.10 -1.44 10.38
N ALA A 76 4.41 -1.35 10.24
CA ALA A 76 5.37 -1.93 11.20
C ALA A 76 5.26 -1.36 12.62
N GLU A 77 4.94 -0.06 12.75
CA GLU A 77 4.77 0.62 14.03
C GLU A 77 3.72 -0.06 14.93
N VAL A 78 2.69 -0.65 14.33
CA VAL A 78 1.53 -1.20 15.05
C VAL A 78 1.48 -2.71 15.12
N LEU A 79 2.40 -3.42 14.47
CA LEU A 79 2.45 -4.88 14.55
C LEU A 79 2.82 -5.35 15.96
N PRO A 80 2.35 -6.53 16.37
CA PRO A 80 2.73 -7.13 17.65
C PRO A 80 4.21 -7.53 17.65
N PRO A 81 4.79 -7.83 18.82
CA PRO A 81 6.13 -8.40 18.92
C PRO A 81 6.30 -9.64 18.03
N GLY A 82 7.36 -9.67 17.22
CA GLY A 82 7.62 -10.72 16.24
C GLY A 82 6.78 -10.63 14.98
N GLY A 83 6.04 -9.53 14.78
CA GLY A 83 5.40 -9.23 13.49
C GLY A 83 6.39 -8.62 12.51
N GLU A 84 6.19 -8.84 11.23
CA GLU A 84 7.10 -8.39 10.16
C GLU A 84 6.31 -7.78 8.99
N VAL A 85 6.87 -6.71 8.42
CA VAL A 85 6.46 -6.14 7.13
C VAL A 85 7.53 -6.50 6.11
N HIS A 86 7.19 -7.30 5.12
CA HIS A 86 8.03 -7.57 3.96
C HIS A 86 7.65 -6.59 2.86
N THR A 87 8.57 -5.71 2.49
CA THR A 87 8.32 -4.67 1.48
C THR A 87 9.28 -4.85 0.30
N ILE A 88 8.75 -4.73 -0.92
CA ILE A 88 9.51 -4.94 -2.16
C ILE A 88 9.65 -3.61 -2.91
N GLU A 89 10.90 -3.28 -3.27
CA GLU A 89 11.24 -2.10 -4.07
C GLU A 89 12.05 -2.51 -5.30
N SER A 90 11.61 -2.04 -6.46
CA SER A 90 12.31 -2.29 -7.72
C SER A 90 13.37 -1.26 -8.06
N ASP A 91 13.30 -0.06 -7.48
CA ASP A 91 14.23 1.04 -7.68
C ASP A 91 15.33 0.99 -6.60
N ASP A 92 16.50 0.50 -6.96
CA ASP A 92 17.65 0.36 -6.06
C ASP A 92 18.24 1.74 -5.65
N GLU A 93 17.99 2.81 -6.40
CA GLU A 93 18.39 4.17 -6.00
C GLU A 93 17.69 4.63 -4.72
N MET A 94 16.56 4.01 -4.35
CA MET A 94 15.83 4.31 -3.11
C MET A 94 16.39 3.60 -1.87
N GLU A 95 17.29 2.63 -2.03
CA GLU A 95 17.77 1.77 -0.93
C GLU A 95 18.31 2.56 0.26
N ASP A 96 19.22 3.49 0.02
CA ASP A 96 19.87 4.27 1.10
C ASP A 96 18.86 5.13 1.86
N PHE A 97 17.90 5.74 1.16
CA PHE A 97 16.84 6.52 1.76
C PHE A 97 15.97 5.65 2.67
N ILE A 98 15.51 4.50 2.16
CA ILE A 98 14.64 3.57 2.88
C ILE A 98 15.36 3.00 4.11
N ARG A 99 16.59 2.48 3.94
CA ARG A 99 17.38 1.89 5.03
C ARG A 99 17.74 2.91 6.11
N GLY A 100 17.99 4.17 5.73
CA GLY A 100 18.24 5.26 6.67
C GLY A 100 17.10 5.41 7.67
N PHE A 101 15.85 5.47 7.20
CA PHE A 101 14.68 5.59 8.07
C PHE A 101 14.37 4.29 8.84
N ILE A 102 14.60 3.12 8.22
CA ILE A 102 14.47 1.83 8.93
C ILE A 102 15.40 1.78 10.14
N ALA A 103 16.66 2.18 9.96
CA ALA A 103 17.66 2.16 11.05
C ALA A 103 17.33 3.10 12.21
N GLU A 104 16.63 4.20 11.96
CA GLU A 104 16.21 5.16 12.97
C GLU A 104 14.94 4.75 13.72
N ALA A 105 14.13 3.84 13.16
CA ALA A 105 12.82 3.51 13.70
C ALA A 105 12.91 2.52 14.88
N PRO A 106 12.20 2.76 15.99
CA PRO A 106 12.11 1.79 17.09
C PRO A 106 11.54 0.42 16.67
N TRP A 107 10.81 0.39 15.58
CA TRP A 107 10.22 -0.80 14.96
C TRP A 107 10.94 -1.25 13.69
N GLY A 108 12.11 -0.69 13.39
CA GLY A 108 12.85 -0.92 12.14
C GLY A 108 13.18 -2.40 11.90
N GLU A 109 13.47 -3.16 12.95
CA GLU A 109 13.75 -4.60 12.85
C GLU A 109 12.57 -5.41 12.28
N ARG A 110 11.34 -4.87 12.34
CA ARG A 110 10.14 -5.49 11.77
C ARG A 110 10.03 -5.30 10.26
N ILE A 111 10.77 -4.36 9.66
CA ILE A 111 10.73 -4.06 8.23
C ILE A 111 11.81 -4.84 7.51
N LYS A 112 11.41 -5.71 6.59
CA LYS A 112 12.28 -6.53 5.74
C LYS A 112 12.22 -5.99 4.32
N LEU A 113 13.19 -5.15 3.95
CA LEU A 113 13.30 -4.61 2.60
C LEU A 113 13.89 -5.65 1.65
N HIS A 114 13.18 -5.92 0.56
CA HIS A 114 13.61 -6.76 -0.56
C HIS A 114 13.77 -5.87 -1.80
N LEU A 115 14.95 -5.90 -2.41
CA LEU A 115 15.21 -5.15 -3.65
C LEU A 115 15.07 -6.07 -4.85
N GLY A 116 14.33 -5.65 -5.85
CA GLY A 116 14.13 -6.37 -7.10
C GLY A 116 12.71 -6.32 -7.64
N ASP A 117 12.46 -7.05 -8.73
CA ASP A 117 11.13 -7.15 -9.33
C ASP A 117 10.19 -7.96 -8.42
N ALA A 118 8.99 -7.43 -8.21
CA ALA A 118 8.02 -8.06 -7.31
C ALA A 118 7.57 -9.43 -7.82
N LEU A 119 7.38 -9.63 -9.14
CA LEU A 119 6.96 -10.93 -9.69
C LEU A 119 8.05 -12.00 -9.55
N GLU A 120 9.33 -11.59 -9.50
CA GLU A 120 10.43 -12.51 -9.27
C GLU A 120 10.57 -12.92 -7.78
N LEU A 121 10.30 -11.97 -6.86
CA LEU A 121 10.49 -12.18 -5.42
C LEU A 121 9.28 -12.81 -4.73
N LEU A 122 8.07 -12.52 -5.22
CA LEU A 122 6.82 -12.97 -4.62
C LEU A 122 6.72 -14.49 -4.41
N PRO A 123 7.06 -15.36 -5.38
CA PRO A 123 6.90 -16.82 -5.19
C PRO A 123 7.56 -17.32 -3.92
N ALA A 124 8.80 -16.93 -3.67
CA ALA A 124 9.55 -17.36 -2.49
C ALA A 124 8.96 -16.80 -1.16
N LEU A 125 8.42 -15.57 -1.23
CA LEU A 125 7.83 -14.93 -0.04
C LEU A 125 6.49 -15.57 0.33
N VAL A 126 5.60 -15.80 -0.63
CA VAL A 126 4.26 -16.37 -0.36
C VAL A 126 4.31 -17.85 0.00
N GLU A 127 5.35 -18.59 -0.40
CA GLU A 127 5.60 -19.95 0.07
C GLU A 127 6.08 -19.99 1.52
N ARG A 128 6.82 -18.96 1.94
CA ARG A 128 7.46 -18.93 3.25
C ARG A 128 6.58 -18.31 4.35
N TYR A 129 5.76 -17.33 4.01
CA TYR A 129 4.99 -16.54 4.97
C TYR A 129 3.50 -16.59 4.65
N ALA A 130 2.68 -16.85 5.67
CA ALA A 130 1.22 -16.70 5.58
C ALA A 130 0.87 -15.23 5.89
N PHE A 131 0.77 -14.41 4.86
CA PHE A 131 0.47 -12.99 5.02
C PHE A 131 -0.96 -12.74 5.45
N ASP A 132 -1.14 -11.95 6.51
CA ASP A 132 -2.44 -11.53 7.02
C ASP A 132 -3.02 -10.33 6.27
N LEU A 133 -2.11 -9.46 5.80
CA LEU A 133 -2.43 -8.26 5.07
C LEU A 133 -1.43 -8.06 3.94
N VAL A 134 -1.93 -7.70 2.77
CA VAL A 134 -1.12 -7.34 1.59
C VAL A 134 -1.49 -5.92 1.16
N TYR A 135 -0.51 -5.07 0.89
CA TYR A 135 -0.69 -3.73 0.33
C TYR A 135 -0.01 -3.63 -1.04
N ILE A 136 -0.80 -3.38 -2.08
CA ILE A 136 -0.35 -3.31 -3.48
C ILE A 136 -0.36 -1.84 -3.92
N ASP A 137 0.83 -1.25 -4.05
CA ASP A 137 1.05 0.10 -4.59
C ASP A 137 2.29 0.14 -5.51
N ALA A 138 2.38 -0.81 -6.42
CA ALA A 138 3.50 -0.98 -7.34
C ALA A 138 3.10 -0.66 -8.79
N ASN A 139 3.66 -1.41 -9.75
CA ASN A 139 3.39 -1.25 -11.18
C ASN A 139 1.92 -1.62 -11.52
N LYS A 140 1.12 -0.62 -11.90
CA LYS A 140 -0.32 -0.77 -12.16
C LYS A 140 -0.63 -1.77 -13.29
N ARG A 141 0.31 -2.01 -14.22
CA ARG A 141 0.15 -2.99 -15.30
C ARG A 141 0.16 -4.44 -14.80
N GLN A 142 0.71 -4.67 -13.60
CA GLN A 142 0.92 -6.01 -13.02
C GLN A 142 -0.03 -6.29 -11.84
N TYR A 143 -1.02 -5.44 -11.57
CA TYR A 143 -1.92 -5.61 -10.42
C TYR A 143 -2.66 -6.94 -10.45
N LEU A 144 -3.13 -7.36 -11.62
CA LEU A 144 -3.78 -8.65 -11.78
C LEU A 144 -2.80 -9.80 -11.55
N ASP A 145 -1.58 -9.71 -12.10
CA ASP A 145 -0.55 -10.73 -11.93
C ASP A 145 -0.17 -10.88 -10.44
N TYR A 146 -0.01 -9.77 -9.71
CA TYR A 146 0.23 -9.79 -8.27
C TYR A 146 -0.92 -10.47 -7.52
N TYR A 147 -2.15 -10.11 -7.82
CA TYR A 147 -3.34 -10.66 -7.18
C TYR A 147 -3.45 -12.17 -7.41
N GLU A 148 -3.36 -12.63 -8.65
CA GLU A 148 -3.45 -14.05 -9.01
C GLU A 148 -2.34 -14.89 -8.38
N LEU A 149 -1.13 -14.33 -8.25
CA LEU A 149 0.00 -15.00 -7.62
C LEU A 149 -0.18 -15.08 -6.09
N ILE A 150 -0.68 -14.03 -5.46
CA ILE A 150 -0.72 -13.92 -3.98
C ILE A 150 -1.95 -14.63 -3.41
N LEU A 151 -3.13 -14.44 -4.01
CA LEU A 151 -4.40 -14.89 -3.44
C LEU A 151 -4.43 -16.37 -3.05
N PRO A 152 -3.94 -17.32 -3.87
CA PRO A 152 -3.97 -18.75 -3.50
C PRO A 152 -3.23 -19.08 -2.20
N HIS A 153 -2.18 -18.32 -1.88
CA HIS A 153 -1.31 -18.54 -0.72
C HIS A 153 -1.77 -17.84 0.57
N LEU A 154 -2.73 -16.92 0.48
CA LEU A 154 -3.23 -16.22 1.66
C LEU A 154 -4.15 -17.14 2.50
N PRO A 155 -4.13 -17.01 3.83
CA PRO A 155 -5.13 -17.66 4.68
C PRO A 155 -6.52 -17.03 4.49
N SER A 156 -7.57 -17.78 4.78
CA SER A 156 -8.93 -17.21 4.89
C SER A 156 -8.94 -16.09 5.93
N GLY A 157 -9.66 -15.01 5.63
CA GLY A 157 -9.69 -13.81 6.44
C GLY A 157 -8.51 -12.86 6.20
N ALA A 158 -7.59 -13.16 5.29
CA ALA A 158 -6.56 -12.19 4.87
C ALA A 158 -7.18 -11.00 4.13
N ILE A 159 -6.50 -9.88 4.17
CA ILE A 159 -6.93 -8.63 3.53
C ILE A 159 -5.89 -8.21 2.49
N ILE A 160 -6.35 -7.94 1.27
CA ILE A 160 -5.54 -7.26 0.25
C ILE A 160 -6.05 -5.83 0.11
N LEU A 161 -5.15 -4.87 0.13
CA LEU A 161 -5.39 -3.46 -0.15
C LEU A 161 -4.70 -3.12 -1.47
N ALA A 162 -5.44 -2.55 -2.43
CA ALA A 162 -4.85 -2.11 -3.69
C ALA A 162 -5.09 -0.61 -3.87
N ASP A 163 -4.02 0.16 -4.01
CA ASP A 163 -4.06 1.63 -4.14
C ASP A 163 -4.28 2.06 -5.60
N ASN A 164 -4.81 3.26 -5.77
CA ASN A 164 -5.06 3.92 -7.05
C ASN A 164 -6.03 3.16 -7.99
N THR A 165 -7.00 2.45 -7.44
CA THR A 165 -7.93 1.64 -8.24
C THR A 165 -9.02 2.47 -8.95
N LEU A 166 -9.12 3.78 -8.69
CA LEU A 166 -9.93 4.74 -9.45
C LEU A 166 -9.12 5.50 -10.53
N TRP A 167 -7.79 5.44 -10.45
CA TRP A 167 -6.84 5.89 -11.47
C TRP A 167 -7.12 7.31 -12.02
N ASN A 168 -7.11 8.32 -11.14
CA ASN A 168 -7.43 9.72 -11.43
C ASN A 168 -8.79 9.89 -12.16
N GLY A 169 -9.77 9.04 -11.82
CA GLY A 169 -11.09 9.06 -12.46
C GLY A 169 -11.12 8.50 -13.89
N LYS A 170 -10.00 8.01 -14.41
CA LYS A 170 -9.94 7.44 -15.77
C LYS A 170 -10.82 6.21 -15.95
N VAL A 171 -11.12 5.48 -14.86
CA VAL A 171 -11.99 4.30 -14.88
C VAL A 171 -13.44 4.62 -15.29
N VAL A 172 -13.86 5.89 -15.21
CA VAL A 172 -15.20 6.37 -15.59
C VAL A 172 -15.15 7.44 -16.70
N ALA A 173 -14.00 7.63 -17.33
CA ALA A 173 -13.85 8.63 -18.41
C ALA A 173 -14.64 8.22 -19.65
N ASP A 174 -15.17 9.22 -20.37
CA ASP A 174 -15.87 9.03 -21.65
C ASP A 174 -15.25 9.95 -22.72
N PRO A 175 -14.60 9.42 -23.77
CA PRO A 175 -14.32 7.98 -23.99
C PRO A 175 -13.30 7.42 -23.01
N LEU A 176 -13.38 6.11 -22.74
CA LEU A 176 -12.40 5.41 -21.89
C LEU A 176 -10.99 5.47 -22.51
N PRO A 177 -9.96 5.84 -21.73
CA PRO A 177 -8.59 5.82 -22.21
C PRO A 177 -8.10 4.42 -22.57
N THR A 178 -7.30 4.34 -23.64
CA THR A 178 -6.75 3.07 -24.15
C THR A 178 -5.33 2.78 -23.68
N ASP A 179 -4.78 3.61 -22.79
CA ASP A 179 -3.44 3.37 -22.24
C ASP A 179 -3.41 2.09 -21.39
N ALA A 180 -2.27 1.39 -21.46
CA ALA A 180 -2.12 0.08 -20.85
C ALA A 180 -2.36 0.09 -19.31
N GLN A 181 -2.01 1.17 -18.60
CA GLN A 181 -2.24 1.25 -17.16
C GLN A 181 -3.72 1.35 -16.83
N THR A 182 -4.47 2.20 -17.53
CA THR A 182 -5.93 2.31 -17.34
C THR A 182 -6.62 0.99 -17.64
N GLN A 183 -6.26 0.33 -18.74
CA GLN A 183 -6.85 -0.97 -19.10
C GLN A 183 -6.54 -2.05 -18.08
N SER A 184 -5.32 -2.08 -17.53
CA SER A 184 -4.94 -3.05 -16.49
C SER A 184 -5.71 -2.82 -15.18
N ILE A 185 -5.90 -1.57 -14.75
CA ILE A 185 -6.71 -1.26 -13.56
C ILE A 185 -8.18 -1.66 -13.77
N LEU A 186 -8.74 -1.39 -14.95
CA LEU A 186 -10.12 -1.82 -15.30
C LEU A 186 -10.25 -3.35 -15.27
N ALA A 187 -9.26 -4.06 -15.82
CA ALA A 187 -9.24 -5.53 -15.81
C ALA A 187 -9.12 -6.07 -14.36
N PHE A 188 -8.22 -5.51 -13.56
CA PHE A 188 -8.06 -5.85 -12.15
C PHE A 188 -9.36 -5.64 -11.36
N ASN A 189 -9.98 -4.46 -11.45
CA ASN A 189 -11.20 -4.15 -10.73
C ASN A 189 -12.35 -5.10 -11.10
N ARG A 190 -12.48 -5.45 -12.39
CA ARG A 190 -13.49 -6.41 -12.85
C ARG A 190 -13.20 -7.81 -12.33
N HIS A 191 -11.96 -8.28 -12.46
CA HIS A 191 -11.55 -9.61 -12.01
C HIS A 191 -11.83 -9.81 -10.52
N VAL A 192 -11.42 -8.86 -9.69
CA VAL A 192 -11.67 -8.91 -8.24
C VAL A 192 -13.17 -8.92 -7.92
N GLN A 193 -13.97 -8.13 -8.63
CA GLN A 193 -15.43 -8.06 -8.43
C GLN A 193 -16.13 -9.37 -8.81
N GLU A 194 -15.60 -10.08 -9.80
CA GLU A 194 -16.16 -11.36 -10.29
C GLU A 194 -15.61 -12.58 -9.52
N ASP A 195 -14.55 -12.44 -8.69
CA ASP A 195 -13.92 -13.56 -8.00
C ASP A 195 -14.77 -14.04 -6.81
N PRO A 196 -15.29 -15.31 -6.85
CA PRO A 196 -16.12 -15.85 -5.78
C PRO A 196 -15.36 -16.11 -4.47
N CYS A 197 -14.01 -16.11 -4.50
CA CYS A 197 -13.16 -16.39 -3.34
C CYS A 197 -12.99 -15.18 -2.42
N VAL A 198 -13.46 -14.00 -2.83
CA VAL A 198 -13.28 -12.77 -2.07
C VAL A 198 -14.58 -11.98 -1.90
N GLU A 199 -14.55 -11.02 -0.99
CA GLU A 199 -15.46 -9.89 -0.92
C GLU A 199 -14.64 -8.62 -1.07
N ASN A 200 -15.15 -7.63 -1.82
CA ASN A 200 -14.40 -6.42 -2.10
C ASN A 200 -15.23 -5.14 -1.91
N LEU A 201 -14.53 -4.06 -1.62
CA LEU A 201 -15.06 -2.71 -1.46
C LEU A 201 -14.05 -1.71 -2.00
N ILE A 202 -14.48 -0.72 -2.77
CA ILE A 202 -13.62 0.39 -3.19
C ILE A 202 -14.00 1.64 -2.38
N LEU A 203 -13.04 2.18 -1.64
CA LEU A 203 -13.19 3.46 -0.92
C LEU A 203 -12.74 4.61 -1.82
N LEU A 204 -13.52 5.70 -1.81
CA LEU A 204 -13.11 6.98 -2.40
C LEU A 204 -12.13 7.68 -1.45
N LEU A 205 -10.95 7.10 -1.28
CA LEU A 205 -9.83 7.65 -0.54
C LEU A 205 -8.72 7.96 -1.53
N ARG A 206 -8.33 9.23 -1.64
CA ARG A 206 -7.35 9.70 -2.64
C ARG A 206 -7.74 9.24 -4.05
N ASP A 207 -6.93 8.38 -4.66
CA ASP A 207 -7.14 7.85 -6.01
C ASP A 207 -7.83 6.46 -6.02
N GLY A 208 -8.56 6.16 -4.95
CA GLY A 208 -9.28 4.91 -4.75
C GLY A 208 -8.45 3.83 -4.09
N LEU A 209 -8.96 3.30 -2.99
CA LEU A 209 -8.37 2.16 -2.28
C LEU A 209 -9.35 1.00 -2.28
N SER A 210 -8.99 -0.08 -2.94
CA SER A 210 -9.75 -1.35 -2.87
C SER A 210 -9.35 -2.13 -1.62
N ILE A 211 -10.36 -2.56 -0.86
CA ILE A 211 -10.21 -3.48 0.27
C ILE A 211 -10.82 -4.81 -0.18
N ILE A 212 -10.03 -5.87 -0.16
CA ILE A 212 -10.38 -7.19 -0.66
C ILE A 212 -10.19 -8.19 0.49
N TYR A 213 -11.24 -8.86 0.89
CA TYR A 213 -11.26 -9.84 1.98
C TYR A 213 -11.32 -11.25 1.41
N LYS A 214 -10.36 -12.11 1.74
CA LYS A 214 -10.36 -13.53 1.35
C LYS A 214 -11.32 -14.31 2.23
N LYS A 215 -12.29 -14.98 1.62
CA LYS A 215 -13.27 -15.88 2.30
C LYS A 215 -12.64 -17.13 2.90
#